data_1695691b29f6e53a61c74f7baa251f77
#
_entry.id   1695691b29f6e53a61c74f7baa251f77
#
_cell.length_a   1.000
_cell.length_b   1.000
_cell.length_c   1.000
_cell.angle_alpha   90.00
_cell.angle_beta   90.00
_cell.angle_gamma   90.00
#
_symmetry.space_group_name_H-M   'P 1'
#
loop_
_entity.id
_entity.type
_entity.pdbx_description
1 polymer ?
#
loop_
_entity_poly.entity_id
_entity_poly.type
_entity_poly.pdbx_seq_one_letter_code
_entity_poly.pdbx_strand_id
1 'polypeptide(L)'
;MYQSALSASGEQASDSQNCNGHILTLLTSEELEQEPCLPGLEDILCHTPLARDARVCKAEAHRTYLCGTIVTPRHTREQRPISFGYLLTKDRMIICDDAGVAHRMFQRIREENPQLTPNIGGLLYGFLELLIAKDMHHLQELEEMLSQLEEQVLEGGLDNLNHQMTVLRKELTNWGRYYTQLEDMVCEFEENENKFFTDIEMRQFHMVEKRIARLKNE
;
A
#
# COMPACT_ATOMS: atom_id res chain seq x y z
N MET A 1 2.51 18.89 5.05
CA MET A 1 3.50 17.92 5.61
C MET A 1 3.05 17.46 6.98
N TYR A 2 2.97 16.18 7.19
CA TYR A 2 2.69 15.59 8.51
C TYR A 2 3.89 14.72 8.91
N GLN A 3 4.47 14.99 10.07
CA GLN A 3 5.58 14.23 10.60
C GLN A 3 5.22 13.72 12.00
N SER A 4 5.47 12.46 12.28
CA SER A 4 5.19 11.82 13.56
C SER A 4 6.35 10.92 13.97
N ALA A 5 6.91 11.19 15.14
CA ALA A 5 7.83 10.27 15.79
C ALA A 5 7.07 9.04 16.31
N LEU A 6 7.62 7.87 16.07
CA LEU A 6 7.07 6.60 16.53
C LEU A 6 7.72 6.26 17.87
N SER A 7 6.95 6.30 18.95
CA SER A 7 7.41 5.89 20.28
C SER A 7 6.48 4.83 20.85
N ALA A 8 7.04 3.93 21.64
CA ALA A 8 6.29 2.90 22.35
C ALA A 8 5.38 3.45 23.47
N SER A 9 5.54 4.71 23.84
CA SER A 9 4.72 5.42 24.84
C SER A 9 3.89 6.48 24.10
N GLY A 10 2.57 6.39 24.20
CA GLY A 10 1.57 7.20 23.49
C GLY A 10 1.55 8.71 23.79
N GLU A 11 2.69 9.35 23.96
CA GLU A 11 2.81 10.80 24.10
C GLU A 11 3.15 11.45 22.76
N GLN A 12 2.28 12.35 22.33
CA GLN A 12 2.49 13.24 21.20
C GLN A 12 3.71 14.13 21.46
N ALA A 13 4.83 13.83 20.82
CA ALA A 13 5.97 14.74 20.81
C ALA A 13 5.86 15.68 19.62
N SER A 14 5.32 16.88 19.86
CA SER A 14 5.62 18.06 19.07
C SER A 14 6.96 18.57 19.58
N ASP A 15 8.04 18.26 18.89
CA ASP A 15 9.22 19.09 18.68
C ASP A 15 10.36 18.24 18.09
N SER A 16 10.86 18.72 16.97
CA SER A 16 11.98 18.16 16.21
C SER A 16 13.32 18.44 16.91
N GLN A 17 13.63 17.71 17.97
CA GLN A 17 15.01 17.62 18.49
C GLN A 17 15.25 16.28 19.21
N ASN A 18 16.11 15.43 18.61
CA ASN A 18 16.72 14.23 19.21
C ASN A 18 15.77 13.14 19.73
N CYS A 19 14.90 12.61 18.88
CA CYS A 19 14.32 11.30 19.13
C CYS A 19 15.17 10.22 18.46
N ASN A 20 15.80 9.35 19.24
CA ASN A 20 16.34 8.05 18.80
C ASN A 20 15.17 7.11 18.42
N GLY A 21 14.24 7.56 17.59
CA GLY A 21 13.01 6.86 17.26
C GLY A 21 12.75 6.84 15.76
N HIS A 22 11.98 5.85 15.33
CA HIS A 22 11.50 5.77 13.94
C HIS A 22 10.57 6.94 13.62
N ILE A 23 10.64 7.46 12.39
CA ILE A 23 9.88 8.63 11.94
C ILE A 23 9.02 8.26 10.73
N LEU A 24 7.71 8.54 10.81
CA LEU A 24 6.79 8.53 9.69
C LEU A 24 6.57 9.95 9.19
N THR A 25 6.78 10.17 7.89
CA THR A 25 6.51 11.45 7.21
C THR A 25 5.51 11.22 6.09
N LEU A 26 4.43 12.01 6.07
CA LEU A 26 3.43 12.02 5.02
C LEU A 26 3.51 13.34 4.26
N LEU A 27 3.59 13.26 2.94
CA LEU A 27 3.72 14.39 2.02
C LEU A 27 2.76 14.22 0.86
N THR A 28 2.34 15.33 0.27
CA THR A 28 1.71 15.33 -1.06
C THR A 28 2.80 15.41 -2.15
N SER A 29 2.43 15.10 -3.40
CA SER A 29 3.34 15.26 -4.53
C SER A 29 3.84 16.70 -4.67
N GLU A 30 2.98 17.70 -4.39
CA GLU A 30 3.36 19.12 -4.44
C GLU A 30 4.36 19.48 -3.34
N GLU A 31 4.15 18.99 -2.11
CA GLU A 31 5.07 19.22 -1.00
C GLU A 31 6.42 18.56 -1.24
N LEU A 32 6.42 17.37 -1.85
CA LEU A 32 7.65 16.64 -2.17
C LEU A 32 8.47 17.38 -3.25
N GLU A 33 7.81 17.96 -4.26
CA GLU A 33 8.46 18.77 -5.30
C GLU A 33 9.06 20.08 -4.79
N GLN A 34 8.58 20.59 -3.67
CA GLN A 34 9.17 21.77 -3.01
C GLN A 34 10.46 21.44 -2.26
N GLU A 35 10.97 20.20 -2.38
CA GLU A 35 12.19 19.72 -1.74
C GLU A 35 12.25 20.05 -0.23
N PRO A 36 11.30 19.51 0.57
CA PRO A 36 11.24 19.82 1.98
C PRO A 36 12.54 19.40 2.67
N CYS A 37 13.07 20.27 3.52
CA CYS A 37 14.28 19.96 4.30
C CYS A 37 13.93 18.89 5.35
N LEU A 38 14.32 17.65 5.07
CA LEU A 38 14.18 16.51 5.99
C LEU A 38 15.58 16.08 6.44
N PRO A 39 16.02 16.46 7.65
CA PRO A 39 17.38 16.20 8.12
C PRO A 39 17.77 14.72 8.01
N GLY A 40 18.92 14.44 7.35
CA GLY A 40 19.44 13.08 7.11
C GLY A 40 18.80 12.33 5.94
N LEU A 41 18.01 13.01 5.11
CA LEU A 41 17.42 12.45 3.87
C LEU A 41 17.73 13.30 2.62
N GLU A 42 18.58 14.32 2.76
CA GLU A 42 18.85 15.30 1.71
C GLU A 42 19.26 14.64 0.38
N ASP A 43 20.08 13.58 0.44
CA ASP A 43 20.60 12.91 -0.74
C ASP A 43 19.65 11.88 -1.36
N ILE A 44 18.66 11.41 -0.61
CA ILE A 44 17.79 10.29 -1.03
C ILE A 44 16.33 10.68 -1.22
N LEU A 45 15.90 11.82 -0.70
CA LEU A 45 14.51 12.27 -0.78
C LEU A 45 14.03 12.41 -2.23
N CYS A 46 14.91 12.84 -3.14
CA CYS A 46 14.62 12.96 -4.57
C CYS A 46 14.27 11.63 -5.25
N HIS A 47 14.59 10.49 -4.61
CA HIS A 47 14.22 9.16 -5.10
C HIS A 47 12.83 8.71 -4.64
N THR A 48 12.13 9.50 -3.83
CA THR A 48 10.75 9.20 -3.44
C THR A 48 9.82 9.40 -4.65
N PRO A 49 9.12 8.36 -5.13
CA PRO A 49 8.22 8.52 -6.26
C PRO A 49 7.02 9.39 -5.90
N LEU A 50 6.56 10.20 -6.86
CA LEU A 50 5.35 11.00 -6.71
C LEU A 50 4.11 10.09 -6.81
N ALA A 51 3.12 10.28 -5.94
CA ALA A 51 1.87 9.51 -5.95
C ALA A 51 1.12 9.66 -7.28
N ARG A 52 1.07 10.87 -7.83
CA ARG A 52 0.40 11.17 -9.11
C ARG A 52 1.00 10.46 -10.32
N ASP A 53 2.29 10.08 -10.26
CA ASP A 53 3.01 9.41 -11.34
C ASP A 53 3.02 7.88 -11.19
N ALA A 54 2.56 7.37 -10.06
CA ALA A 54 2.46 5.94 -9.82
C ALA A 54 1.47 5.27 -10.79
N ARG A 55 1.88 4.12 -11.37
CA ARG A 55 1.07 3.34 -12.32
C ARG A 55 1.00 1.86 -11.99
N VAL A 56 1.90 1.38 -11.17
CA VAL A 56 2.07 -0.03 -10.81
C VAL A 56 2.47 -0.16 -9.34
N CYS A 57 2.29 -1.35 -8.75
CA CYS A 57 2.95 -1.66 -7.49
C CYS A 57 4.37 -2.14 -7.79
N LYS A 58 5.37 -1.57 -7.12
CA LYS A 58 6.76 -1.99 -7.24
C LYS A 58 7.57 -1.62 -5.99
N ALA A 59 8.62 -2.36 -5.73
CA ALA A 59 9.68 -2.02 -4.80
C ALA A 59 11.03 -2.04 -5.54
N GLU A 60 11.91 -1.14 -5.15
CA GLU A 60 13.28 -1.05 -5.65
C GLU A 60 14.21 -0.96 -4.44
N ALA A 61 14.99 -2.02 -4.21
CA ALA A 61 15.95 -2.08 -3.12
C ALA A 61 17.25 -1.41 -3.52
N HIS A 62 17.68 -0.43 -2.73
CA HIS A 62 18.98 0.22 -2.84
C HIS A 62 19.76 0.02 -1.53
N ARG A 63 21.05 0.23 -1.54
CA ARG A 63 21.91 -0.04 -0.38
C ARG A 63 21.48 0.67 0.90
N THR A 64 20.99 1.91 0.81
CA THR A 64 20.68 2.78 1.94
C THR A 64 19.20 3.13 2.08
N TYR A 65 18.38 2.80 1.10
CA TYR A 65 16.94 3.02 1.10
C TYR A 65 16.23 1.97 0.24
N LEU A 66 14.94 1.86 0.41
CA LEU A 66 14.03 1.10 -0.44
C LEU A 66 12.94 2.07 -0.86
N CYS A 67 12.60 2.13 -2.14
CA CYS A 67 11.56 3.02 -2.64
C CYS A 67 10.64 2.28 -3.61
N GLY A 68 9.48 2.85 -3.87
CA GLY A 68 8.56 2.27 -4.80
C GLY A 68 7.20 2.95 -4.83
N THR A 69 6.27 2.29 -5.49
CA THR A 69 4.90 2.79 -5.67
C THR A 69 3.89 1.71 -5.36
N ILE A 70 2.72 2.11 -4.89
CA ILE A 70 1.55 1.25 -4.70
C ILE A 70 0.37 1.91 -5.41
N VAL A 71 -0.35 1.14 -6.23
CA VAL A 71 -1.55 1.61 -6.93
C VAL A 71 -2.64 0.57 -6.76
N THR A 72 -3.69 0.91 -5.99
CA THR A 72 -4.82 0.00 -5.78
C THR A 72 -5.84 0.14 -6.90
N PRO A 73 -6.47 -0.94 -7.35
CA PRO A 73 -7.62 -0.85 -8.24
C PRO A 73 -8.79 -0.09 -7.59
N ARG A 74 -9.82 0.16 -8.36
CA ARG A 74 -11.05 0.75 -7.86
C ARG A 74 -11.97 -0.33 -7.35
N HIS A 75 -12.51 -0.16 -6.16
CA HIS A 75 -13.58 -1.04 -5.66
C HIS A 75 -14.96 -0.67 -6.24
N THR A 76 -15.14 0.58 -6.67
CA THR A 76 -16.36 1.03 -7.35
C THR A 76 -16.01 1.92 -8.52
N ARG A 77 -16.91 2.03 -9.52
CA ARG A 77 -16.70 2.87 -10.71
C ARG A 77 -16.56 4.36 -10.38
N GLU A 78 -17.11 4.80 -9.27
CA GLU A 78 -17.08 6.21 -8.82
C GLU A 78 -15.79 6.56 -8.09
N GLN A 79 -15.08 5.57 -7.55
CA GLN A 79 -13.82 5.78 -6.84
C GLN A 79 -12.67 5.99 -7.84
N ARG A 80 -11.72 6.83 -7.46
CA ARG A 80 -10.44 6.92 -8.16
C ARG A 80 -9.49 5.87 -7.62
N PRO A 81 -8.57 5.33 -8.46
CA PRO A 81 -7.47 4.52 -7.94
C PRO A 81 -6.74 5.32 -6.87
N ILE A 82 -6.33 4.65 -5.80
CA ILE A 82 -5.50 5.26 -4.77
C ILE A 82 -4.06 4.91 -5.10
N SER A 83 -3.19 5.89 -5.10
CA SER A 83 -1.79 5.70 -5.41
C SER A 83 -0.90 6.34 -4.35
N PHE A 84 0.19 5.68 -4.06
CA PHE A 84 1.21 6.12 -3.11
C PHE A 84 2.59 5.99 -3.74
N GLY A 85 3.45 6.98 -3.47
CA GLY A 85 4.88 6.81 -3.55
C GLY A 85 5.43 6.53 -2.15
N TYR A 86 6.49 5.75 -2.02
CA TYR A 86 7.11 5.53 -0.73
C TYR A 86 8.63 5.47 -0.81
N LEU A 87 9.25 5.85 0.29
CA LEU A 87 10.68 5.66 0.54
C LEU A 87 10.87 5.22 1.99
N LEU A 88 11.64 4.16 2.17
CA LEU A 88 11.93 3.55 3.45
C LEU A 88 13.44 3.57 3.70
N THR A 89 13.84 3.90 4.91
CA THR A 89 15.15 3.65 5.47
C THR A 89 15.00 2.79 6.73
N LYS A 90 16.08 2.43 7.37
CA LYS A 90 16.03 1.64 8.60
C LYS A 90 15.18 2.28 9.71
N ASP A 91 15.13 3.60 9.77
CA ASP A 91 14.52 4.39 10.83
C ASP A 91 13.42 5.36 10.35
N ARG A 92 13.20 5.45 9.03
CA ARG A 92 12.24 6.41 8.48
C ARG A 92 11.36 5.80 7.39
N MET A 93 10.12 6.24 7.38
CA MET A 93 9.13 5.92 6.34
C MET A 93 8.55 7.23 5.81
N ILE A 94 8.68 7.44 4.50
CA ILE A 94 8.07 8.55 3.79
C ILE A 94 6.99 7.98 2.89
N ILE A 95 5.79 8.54 2.94
CA ILE A 95 4.69 8.22 2.03
C ILE A 95 4.26 9.51 1.33
N CYS A 96 4.29 9.47 0.00
CA CYS A 96 3.69 10.47 -0.86
C CYS A 96 2.24 10.05 -1.15
N ASP A 97 1.27 10.88 -0.76
CA ASP A 97 -0.18 10.59 -0.89
C ASP A 97 -0.96 11.87 -1.16
N ASP A 98 -1.49 12.00 -2.37
CA ASP A 98 -2.30 13.17 -2.78
C ASP A 98 -3.78 13.05 -2.34
N ALA A 99 -4.22 11.87 -1.93
CA ALA A 99 -5.61 11.59 -1.55
C ALA A 99 -5.88 11.68 -0.03
N GLY A 100 -4.83 11.81 0.79
CA GLY A 100 -4.92 11.82 2.26
C GLY A 100 -5.42 10.50 2.85
N VAL A 101 -5.27 9.39 2.12
CA VAL A 101 -5.71 8.05 2.56
C VAL A 101 -4.72 7.47 3.55
N ALA A 102 -3.42 7.62 3.29
CA ALA A 102 -2.36 7.10 4.14
C ALA A 102 -2.48 7.63 5.58
N HIS A 103 -2.80 8.92 5.75
CA HIS A 103 -2.99 9.50 7.08
C HIS A 103 -4.07 8.76 7.89
N ARG A 104 -5.23 8.50 7.27
CA ARG A 104 -6.33 7.76 7.91
C ARG A 104 -5.95 6.31 8.22
N MET A 105 -5.20 5.66 7.33
CA MET A 105 -4.73 4.29 7.53
C MET A 105 -3.76 4.21 8.71
N PHE A 106 -2.79 5.10 8.80
CA PHE A 106 -1.84 5.12 9.91
C PHE A 106 -2.49 5.50 11.24
N GLN A 107 -3.47 6.40 11.25
CA GLN A 107 -4.28 6.65 12.46
C GLN A 107 -4.98 5.37 12.92
N ARG A 108 -5.63 4.65 12.01
CA ARG A 108 -6.30 3.39 12.31
C ARG A 108 -5.34 2.33 12.85
N ILE A 109 -4.14 2.19 12.26
CA ILE A 109 -3.11 1.27 12.75
C ILE A 109 -2.73 1.60 14.21
N ARG A 110 -2.57 2.89 14.53
CA ARG A 110 -2.26 3.31 15.90
C ARG A 110 -3.36 2.97 16.90
N GLU A 111 -4.61 3.14 16.52
CA GLU A 111 -5.76 2.89 17.37
C GLU A 111 -6.02 1.38 17.56
N GLU A 112 -6.00 0.61 16.47
CA GLU A 112 -6.34 -0.81 16.48
C GLU A 112 -5.15 -1.72 16.83
N ASN A 113 -3.94 -1.34 16.43
CA ASN A 113 -2.72 -2.16 16.54
C ASN A 113 -1.51 -1.36 17.03
N PRO A 114 -1.55 -0.78 18.23
CA PRO A 114 -0.48 0.09 18.73
C PRO A 114 0.87 -0.63 18.85
N GLN A 115 0.89 -1.96 18.96
CA GLN A 115 2.10 -2.77 19.01
C GLN A 115 2.90 -2.77 17.69
N LEU A 116 2.29 -2.40 16.55
CA LEU A 116 2.96 -2.31 15.25
C LEU A 116 3.65 -0.96 15.05
N THR A 117 3.27 0.05 15.82
CA THR A 117 3.72 1.43 15.60
C THR A 117 5.16 1.74 16.01
N PRO A 118 5.85 0.96 16.86
CA PRO A 118 7.18 1.33 17.33
C PRO A 118 8.28 1.25 16.26
N ASN A 119 8.05 0.55 15.15
CA ASN A 119 9.06 0.35 14.11
C ASN A 119 8.47 0.48 12.70
N ILE A 120 9.35 0.70 11.72
CA ILE A 120 8.97 0.92 10.31
C ILE A 120 8.37 -0.34 9.68
N GLY A 121 8.95 -1.52 9.96
CA GLY A 121 8.46 -2.78 9.41
C GLY A 121 7.06 -3.13 9.89
N GLY A 122 6.79 -2.93 11.19
CA GLY A 122 5.44 -3.12 11.75
C GLY A 122 4.40 -2.17 11.14
N LEU A 123 4.77 -0.89 10.94
CA LEU A 123 3.90 0.07 10.27
C LEU A 123 3.63 -0.30 8.82
N LEU A 124 4.67 -0.71 8.09
CA LEU A 124 4.54 -1.16 6.70
C LEU A 124 3.65 -2.39 6.62
N TYR A 125 3.85 -3.36 7.51
CA TYR A 125 2.99 -4.54 7.61
C TYR A 125 1.52 -4.14 7.84
N GLY A 126 1.24 -3.31 8.85
CA GLY A 126 -0.12 -2.84 9.12
C GLY A 126 -0.74 -2.07 7.96
N PHE A 127 0.07 -1.28 7.24
CA PHE A 127 -0.38 -0.55 6.06
C PHE A 127 -0.78 -1.50 4.92
N LEU A 128 0.04 -2.53 4.63
CA LEU A 128 -0.26 -3.55 3.63
C LEU A 128 -1.52 -4.36 3.99
N GLU A 129 -1.66 -4.75 5.25
CA GLU A 129 -2.87 -5.44 5.74
C GLU A 129 -4.14 -4.61 5.52
N LEU A 130 -4.08 -3.31 5.77
CA LEU A 130 -5.23 -2.41 5.53
C LEU A 130 -5.52 -2.19 4.05
N LEU A 131 -4.50 -2.21 3.18
CA LEU A 131 -4.69 -2.11 1.73
C LEU A 131 -5.55 -3.24 1.19
N ILE A 132 -5.31 -4.48 1.64
CA ILE A 132 -6.00 -5.68 1.14
C ILE A 132 -7.21 -6.09 2.00
N ALA A 133 -7.50 -5.36 3.08
CA ALA A 133 -8.50 -5.77 4.06
C ALA A 133 -9.91 -5.97 3.50
N LYS A 134 -10.27 -5.23 2.45
CA LYS A 134 -11.60 -5.27 1.82
C LYS A 134 -11.64 -6.06 0.52
N ASP A 135 -10.51 -6.52 0.05
CA ASP A 135 -10.38 -7.08 -1.29
C ASP A 135 -11.15 -8.40 -1.43
N MET A 136 -11.13 -9.25 -0.39
CA MET A 136 -11.92 -10.51 -0.39
C MET A 136 -13.41 -10.24 -0.59
N HIS A 137 -13.95 -9.23 0.08
CA HIS A 137 -15.37 -8.90 -0.08
C HIS A 137 -15.67 -8.40 -1.50
N HIS A 138 -14.78 -7.59 -2.07
CA HIS A 138 -14.95 -7.12 -3.45
C HIS A 138 -14.84 -8.26 -4.48
N LEU A 139 -13.94 -9.22 -4.29
CA LEU A 139 -13.85 -10.41 -5.16
C LEU A 139 -15.13 -11.25 -5.09
N GLN A 140 -15.71 -11.44 -3.90
CA GLN A 140 -17.00 -12.11 -3.75
C GLN A 140 -18.13 -11.37 -4.48
N GLU A 141 -18.17 -10.03 -4.45
CA GLU A 141 -19.13 -9.25 -5.24
C GLU A 141 -18.94 -9.47 -6.74
N LEU A 142 -17.69 -9.58 -7.23
CA LEU A 142 -17.40 -9.88 -8.64
C LEU A 142 -17.84 -11.30 -9.02
N GLU A 143 -17.64 -12.27 -8.14
CA GLU A 143 -18.09 -13.66 -8.34
C GLU A 143 -19.64 -13.76 -8.39
N GLU A 144 -20.33 -13.04 -7.51
CA GLU A 144 -21.79 -12.94 -7.55
C GLU A 144 -22.29 -12.31 -8.87
N MET A 145 -21.62 -11.25 -9.35
CA MET A 145 -21.95 -10.65 -10.64
C MET A 145 -21.74 -11.63 -11.80
N LEU A 146 -20.67 -12.42 -11.77
CA LEU A 146 -20.41 -13.45 -12.78
C LEU A 146 -21.52 -14.50 -12.77
N SER A 147 -21.90 -15.02 -11.59
CA SER A 147 -22.97 -16.00 -11.45
C SER A 147 -24.32 -15.49 -11.97
N GLN A 148 -24.66 -14.22 -11.69
CA GLN A 148 -25.87 -13.60 -12.23
C GLN A 148 -25.85 -13.49 -13.76
N LEU A 149 -24.69 -13.20 -14.37
CA LEU A 149 -24.54 -13.17 -15.80
C LEU A 149 -24.72 -14.56 -16.43
N GLU A 150 -24.21 -15.60 -15.79
CA GLU A 150 -24.36 -16.99 -16.23
C GLU A 150 -25.85 -17.41 -16.20
N GLU A 151 -26.60 -17.07 -15.14
CA GLU A 151 -28.05 -17.33 -15.07
C GLU A 151 -28.82 -16.60 -16.18
N GLN A 152 -28.52 -15.31 -16.42
CA GLN A 152 -29.15 -14.56 -17.53
C GLN A 152 -28.93 -15.21 -18.90
N VAL A 153 -27.73 -15.78 -19.13
CA VAL A 153 -27.43 -16.53 -20.37
C VAL A 153 -28.31 -17.76 -20.50
N LEU A 154 -28.47 -18.51 -19.41
CA LEU A 154 -29.28 -19.73 -19.40
C LEU A 154 -30.78 -19.45 -19.65
N GLU A 155 -31.26 -18.30 -19.19
CA GLU A 155 -32.65 -17.83 -19.37
C GLU A 155 -32.89 -17.22 -20.79
N GLY A 156 -31.87 -17.12 -21.62
CA GLY A 156 -31.95 -16.57 -22.98
C GLY A 156 -31.89 -15.05 -23.07
N GLY A 157 -31.53 -14.38 -21.98
CA GLY A 157 -31.28 -12.94 -21.93
C GLY A 157 -29.95 -12.58 -22.57
N LEU A 158 -29.94 -12.18 -23.83
CA LEU A 158 -28.70 -11.85 -24.56
C LEU A 158 -28.42 -10.35 -24.66
N ASP A 159 -29.32 -9.50 -24.18
CA ASP A 159 -29.19 -8.06 -24.28
C ASP A 159 -28.04 -7.55 -23.41
N ASN A 160 -27.10 -6.83 -24.02
CA ASN A 160 -25.89 -6.27 -23.35
C ASN A 160 -24.90 -7.28 -22.75
N LEU A 161 -25.10 -8.58 -22.88
CA LEU A 161 -24.22 -9.60 -22.28
C LEU A 161 -22.76 -9.42 -22.68
N ASN A 162 -22.46 -9.23 -23.98
CA ASN A 162 -21.10 -9.02 -24.47
C ASN A 162 -20.42 -7.79 -23.83
N HIS A 163 -21.19 -6.74 -23.58
CA HIS A 163 -20.67 -5.55 -22.90
C HIS A 163 -20.36 -5.82 -21.43
N GLN A 164 -21.29 -6.45 -20.72
CA GLN A 164 -21.13 -6.78 -19.29
C GLN A 164 -19.94 -7.74 -19.07
N MET A 165 -19.85 -8.79 -19.88
CA MET A 165 -18.71 -9.72 -19.87
C MET A 165 -17.37 -9.04 -20.17
N THR A 166 -17.36 -8.08 -21.10
CA THR A 166 -16.15 -7.31 -21.41
C THR A 166 -15.71 -6.43 -20.24
N VAL A 167 -16.66 -5.80 -19.57
CA VAL A 167 -16.39 -4.97 -18.39
C VAL A 167 -15.85 -5.82 -17.24
N LEU A 168 -16.52 -6.93 -16.93
CA LEU A 168 -16.11 -7.84 -15.86
C LEU A 168 -14.71 -8.43 -16.13
N ARG A 169 -14.44 -8.88 -17.35
CA ARG A 169 -13.12 -9.39 -17.75
C ARG A 169 -12.02 -8.35 -17.55
N LYS A 170 -12.27 -7.09 -17.91
CA LYS A 170 -11.29 -6.00 -17.69
C LYS A 170 -11.03 -5.78 -16.21
N GLU A 171 -12.06 -5.83 -15.39
CA GLU A 171 -11.96 -5.65 -13.95
C GLU A 171 -11.15 -6.78 -13.32
N LEU A 172 -11.50 -8.04 -13.58
CA LEU A 172 -10.76 -9.22 -13.13
C LEU A 172 -9.28 -9.19 -13.59
N THR A 173 -9.03 -8.77 -14.84
CA THR A 173 -7.65 -8.62 -15.34
C THR A 173 -6.88 -7.55 -14.57
N ASN A 174 -7.51 -6.44 -14.19
CA ASN A 174 -6.88 -5.38 -13.42
C ASN A 174 -6.56 -5.85 -11.99
N TRP A 175 -7.47 -6.56 -11.34
CA TRP A 175 -7.26 -7.14 -10.01
C TRP A 175 -6.16 -8.21 -10.03
N GLY A 176 -6.18 -9.12 -10.99
CA GLY A 176 -5.12 -10.14 -11.13
C GLY A 176 -3.73 -9.52 -11.34
N ARG A 177 -3.64 -8.45 -12.16
CA ARG A 177 -2.39 -7.70 -12.35
C ARG A 177 -1.94 -7.00 -11.06
N TYR A 178 -2.87 -6.40 -10.35
CA TYR A 178 -2.59 -5.76 -9.05
C TYR A 178 -2.00 -6.74 -8.06
N TYR A 179 -2.64 -7.90 -7.86
CA TYR A 179 -2.12 -8.91 -6.94
C TYR A 179 -0.77 -9.46 -7.34
N THR A 180 -0.53 -9.67 -8.64
CA THR A 180 0.79 -10.10 -9.11
C THR A 180 1.88 -9.08 -8.75
N GLN A 181 1.62 -7.79 -9.03
CA GLN A 181 2.57 -6.73 -8.71
C GLN A 181 2.75 -6.51 -7.21
N LEU A 182 1.68 -6.65 -6.43
CA LEU A 182 1.72 -6.52 -4.98
C LEU A 182 2.49 -7.68 -4.34
N GLU A 183 2.33 -8.90 -4.85
CA GLU A 183 3.07 -10.08 -4.46
C GLU A 183 4.58 -9.89 -4.72
N ASP A 184 4.95 -9.51 -5.96
CA ASP A 184 6.34 -9.22 -6.33
C ASP A 184 6.95 -8.15 -5.40
N MET A 185 6.20 -7.08 -5.11
CA MET A 185 6.65 -6.01 -4.21
C MET A 185 6.88 -6.51 -2.78
N VAL A 186 6.02 -7.37 -2.26
CA VAL A 186 6.16 -7.91 -0.89
C VAL A 186 7.33 -8.92 -0.82
N CYS A 187 7.58 -9.68 -1.89
CA CYS A 187 8.76 -10.54 -1.99
C CYS A 187 10.07 -9.75 -1.82
N GLU A 188 10.18 -8.55 -2.43
CA GLU A 188 11.33 -7.67 -2.24
C GLU A 188 11.54 -7.27 -0.76
N PHE A 189 10.44 -7.09 -0.01
CA PHE A 189 10.54 -6.82 1.43
C PHE A 189 11.02 -8.05 2.22
N GLU A 190 10.60 -9.26 1.82
CA GLU A 190 11.04 -10.51 2.43
C GLU A 190 12.52 -10.83 2.14
N GLU A 191 13.00 -10.52 0.93
CA GLU A 191 14.41 -10.69 0.57
C GLU A 191 15.33 -9.85 1.45
N ASN A 192 14.84 -8.68 1.90
CA ASN A 192 15.49 -7.83 2.90
C ASN A 192 16.99 -7.60 2.62
N GLU A 193 17.35 -7.38 1.35
CA GLU A 193 18.74 -7.20 0.94
C GLU A 193 19.47 -6.10 1.74
N ASN A 194 18.72 -5.06 2.12
CA ASN A 194 19.20 -3.92 2.89
C ASN A 194 19.40 -4.22 4.37
N LYS A 195 18.85 -5.36 4.85
CA LYS A 195 18.82 -5.74 6.28
C LYS A 195 18.13 -4.67 7.16
N PHE A 196 17.05 -4.07 6.66
CA PHE A 196 16.25 -3.08 7.39
C PHE A 196 15.26 -3.73 8.33
N PHE A 197 14.78 -4.90 7.97
CA PHE A 197 13.73 -5.61 8.69
C PHE A 197 14.29 -6.73 9.57
N THR A 198 13.64 -6.93 10.70
CA THR A 198 13.92 -8.02 11.63
C THR A 198 13.28 -9.34 11.15
N ASP A 199 13.72 -10.48 11.71
CA ASP A 199 13.13 -11.80 11.42
C ASP A 199 11.62 -11.86 11.73
N ILE A 200 11.13 -11.05 12.67
CA ILE A 200 9.70 -10.96 13.01
C ILE A 200 8.96 -10.27 11.88
N GLU A 201 9.47 -9.15 11.41
CA GLU A 201 8.87 -8.36 10.32
C GLU A 201 8.89 -9.12 8.99
N MET A 202 9.98 -9.82 8.67
CA MET A 202 10.02 -10.68 7.49
C MET A 202 8.96 -11.78 7.53
N ARG A 203 8.72 -12.39 8.71
CA ARG A 203 7.60 -13.34 8.87
C ARG A 203 6.23 -12.70 8.69
N GLN A 204 6.07 -11.45 9.11
CA GLN A 204 4.83 -10.69 8.89
C GLN A 204 4.61 -10.44 7.39
N PHE A 205 5.65 -10.04 6.65
CA PHE A 205 5.56 -9.87 5.18
C PHE A 205 5.22 -11.20 4.48
N HIS A 206 5.80 -12.30 4.90
CA HIS A 206 5.44 -13.62 4.39
C HIS A 206 3.96 -13.99 4.63
N MET A 207 3.37 -13.54 5.74
CA MET A 207 1.93 -13.72 5.97
C MET A 207 1.10 -12.87 5.01
N VAL A 208 1.52 -11.64 4.71
CA VAL A 208 0.86 -10.76 3.72
C VAL A 208 0.97 -11.37 2.33
N GLU A 209 2.15 -11.83 1.93
CA GLU A 209 2.39 -12.53 0.65
C GLU A 209 1.41 -13.70 0.47
N LYS A 210 1.30 -14.58 1.46
CA LYS A 210 0.33 -15.70 1.43
C LYS A 210 -1.13 -15.26 1.34
N ARG A 211 -1.49 -14.11 1.91
CA ARG A 211 -2.84 -13.56 1.77
C ARG A 211 -3.07 -13.03 0.37
N ILE A 212 -2.09 -12.31 -0.20
CA ILE A 212 -2.14 -11.84 -1.59
C ILE A 212 -2.25 -13.01 -2.56
N ALA A 213 -1.44 -14.06 -2.36
CA ALA A 213 -1.49 -15.27 -3.18
C ALA A 213 -2.87 -15.97 -3.14
N ARG A 214 -3.56 -15.94 -1.99
CA ARG A 214 -4.95 -16.43 -1.92
C ARG A 214 -5.92 -15.54 -2.69
N LEU A 215 -5.87 -14.21 -2.50
CA LEU A 215 -6.71 -13.26 -3.22
C LEU A 215 -6.52 -13.34 -4.74
N LYS A 216 -5.32 -13.65 -5.19
CA LYS A 216 -4.99 -13.84 -6.62
C LYS A 216 -5.61 -15.11 -7.22
N ASN A 217 -5.89 -16.12 -6.38
CA ASN A 217 -6.42 -17.41 -6.81
C ASN A 217 -7.95 -17.52 -6.69
N GLU A 218 -8.60 -16.54 -6.08
CA GLU A 218 -10.06 -16.38 -6.08
C GLU A 218 -10.54 -15.77 -7.42
#